data_5ae1c754eed68eee46f058f172767e24
#
_entry.id   5ae1c754eed68eee46f058f172767e24
#
_cell.length_a   1.000
_cell.length_b   1.000
_cell.length_c   1.000
_cell.angle_alpha   90.00
_cell.angle_beta   90.00
_cell.angle_gamma   90.00
#
_symmetry.space_group_name_H-M   'P 1'
#
loop_
_entity.id
_entity.type
_entity.pdbx_description
1 polymer ?
#
loop_
_entity_poly.entity_id
_entity_poly.type
_entity_poly.pdbx_seq_one_letter_code
_entity_poly.pdbx_strand_id
1 'polypeptide(L)'
;MENVQPLMLTAICILLIVSSFVEGSVTGQYFYFFPVIVVVPIVVNYKESSFIELGTYFLMGIVAFFVNFYVGHNIAPIENIPATVAHRMMFTNASCAILLTLCFALAYIYYERKYIRALVAEKNRAIAERTKFLSTMGHELRTPLNGIIGALSIFTDEQPQFATNEYFQILKYCSNHMQQLVNDILDFNKIEAGKLNIHLVEVNLNELLANSTLPFYNNIEKKNLQLKVELDPQLDAVVLADDVRIIQIINNLLSNALKFTNEGYIRLNVSCEDVTETAIKAKFIVEDTGIGIDKEDQGRIFTGFEQVYSESTRKHTGTGLGLNICLRLLNLMDSTLVLTSEKGMGTTFSFSLIFNKVEKRTHKVERRYTENEGLAGLNILVVEDNQINMTIARKMLTGYKATCTPAYNGKEALEVLEKNNDFSIILLDLEMPVMNGYETITEIKKLYPYIPVVAFTASLIDGQMLARLIDVGFKDCISKPFHPKQFFSLVKKYTVQLPVAKKSSPPILL
;
A
#
# COMPACT_ATOMS: atom_id res chain seq x y z
N MET A 1 -40.40 10.93 17.91
CA MET A 1 -40.92 10.80 16.52
C MET A 1 -41.30 9.35 16.15
N GLU A 2 -40.86 8.34 16.89
CA GLU A 2 -41.02 6.89 16.57
C GLU A 2 -42.49 6.41 16.52
N ASN A 3 -43.44 7.05 17.22
CA ASN A 3 -44.83 6.59 17.27
C ASN A 3 -45.80 7.30 16.29
N VAL A 4 -45.35 8.29 15.53
CA VAL A 4 -46.23 9.05 14.64
C VAL A 4 -46.40 8.38 13.28
N GLN A 5 -45.37 7.72 12.80
CA GLN A 5 -45.33 7.08 11.48
C GLN A 5 -46.26 5.89 11.34
N PRO A 6 -46.30 4.93 12.31
CA PRO A 6 -47.29 3.85 12.28
C PRO A 6 -48.76 4.33 12.36
N LEU A 7 -48.99 5.38 13.15
CA LEU A 7 -50.30 5.95 13.33
C LEU A 7 -50.82 6.61 12.02
N MET A 8 -49.93 7.24 11.27
CA MET A 8 -50.24 7.85 9.98
C MET A 8 -50.58 6.80 8.92
N LEU A 9 -49.85 5.68 8.89
CA LEU A 9 -50.10 4.59 7.96
C LEU A 9 -51.45 3.90 8.25
N THR A 10 -51.76 3.63 9.54
CA THR A 10 -53.06 3.08 9.96
C THR A 10 -54.22 4.03 9.59
N ALA A 11 -54.06 5.33 9.80
CA ALA A 11 -55.08 6.32 9.47
C ALA A 11 -55.37 6.35 7.95
N ILE A 12 -54.32 6.26 7.10
CA ILE A 12 -54.48 6.20 5.64
C ILE A 12 -55.23 4.91 5.22
N CYS A 13 -54.85 3.75 5.78
CA CYS A 13 -55.56 2.51 5.50
C CYS A 13 -57.04 2.56 5.90
N ILE A 14 -57.36 3.12 7.05
CA ILE A 14 -58.77 3.31 7.52
C ILE A 14 -59.54 4.24 6.55
N LEU A 15 -58.91 5.34 6.17
CA LEU A 15 -59.52 6.31 5.25
C LEU A 15 -59.89 5.67 3.90
N LEU A 16 -59.01 4.85 3.33
CA LEU A 16 -59.25 4.13 2.09
C LEU A 16 -60.39 3.12 2.21
N ILE A 17 -60.48 2.40 3.37
CA ILE A 17 -61.59 1.45 3.63
C ILE A 17 -62.90 2.20 3.74
N VAL A 18 -62.95 3.31 4.47
CA VAL A 18 -64.16 4.12 4.64
C VAL A 18 -64.63 4.71 3.28
N SER A 19 -63.70 5.17 2.46
CA SER A 19 -64.02 5.66 1.13
C SER A 19 -64.65 4.59 0.24
N SER A 20 -64.21 3.36 0.28
CA SER A 20 -64.85 2.24 -0.44
C SER A 20 -66.24 1.90 0.08
N PHE A 21 -66.51 2.19 1.33
CA PHE A 21 -67.84 2.02 1.91
C PHE A 21 -68.84 3.05 1.35
N VAL A 22 -68.34 4.25 1.05
CA VAL A 22 -69.19 5.35 0.53
C VAL A 22 -69.45 5.18 -0.97
N GLU A 23 -68.41 4.94 -1.75
CA GLU A 23 -68.46 5.00 -3.22
C GLU A 23 -68.52 3.63 -3.90
N GLY A 24 -68.26 2.55 -3.16
CA GLY A 24 -68.20 1.16 -3.66
C GLY A 24 -66.90 0.83 -4.42
N SER A 25 -66.68 -0.45 -4.68
CA SER A 25 -65.47 -0.98 -5.36
C SER A 25 -65.38 -0.56 -6.84
N VAL A 26 -66.47 -0.16 -7.44
CA VAL A 26 -66.56 0.17 -8.88
C VAL A 26 -65.74 1.41 -9.24
N THR A 27 -65.42 2.26 -8.25
CA THR A 27 -64.62 3.49 -8.44
C THR A 27 -63.11 3.23 -8.42
N GLY A 28 -62.67 2.03 -8.04
CA GLY A 28 -61.25 1.61 -8.09
C GLY A 28 -60.35 2.22 -7.02
N GLN A 29 -60.89 2.65 -5.89
CA GLN A 29 -60.13 3.28 -4.80
C GLN A 29 -59.10 2.32 -4.15
N TYR A 30 -59.35 1.00 -4.21
CA TYR A 30 -58.45 -0.01 -3.71
C TYR A 30 -57.06 0.02 -4.40
N PHE A 31 -56.94 0.65 -5.57
CA PHE A 31 -55.64 0.82 -6.23
C PHE A 31 -54.66 1.66 -5.43
N TYR A 32 -55.12 2.57 -4.55
CA TYR A 32 -54.23 3.38 -3.73
C TYR A 32 -53.49 2.61 -2.65
N PHE A 33 -53.84 1.36 -2.39
CA PHE A 33 -53.04 0.51 -1.49
C PHE A 33 -51.65 0.17 -2.08
N PHE A 34 -51.46 0.15 -3.41
CA PHE A 34 -50.16 -0.12 -4.02
C PHE A 34 -49.12 0.98 -3.67
N PRO A 35 -49.40 2.29 -3.87
CA PRO A 35 -48.46 3.32 -3.39
C PRO A 35 -48.24 3.31 -1.88
N VAL A 36 -49.28 2.98 -1.07
CA VAL A 36 -49.15 2.89 0.40
C VAL A 36 -48.15 1.77 0.78
N ILE A 37 -48.22 0.59 0.16
CA ILE A 37 -47.32 -0.51 0.40
C ILE A 37 -45.89 -0.14 0.01
N VAL A 38 -45.69 0.57 -1.11
CA VAL A 38 -44.33 0.99 -1.56
C VAL A 38 -43.74 2.05 -0.62
N VAL A 39 -44.56 2.83 0.05
CA VAL A 39 -44.11 3.89 0.99
C VAL A 39 -43.67 3.30 2.35
N VAL A 40 -44.17 2.13 2.73
CA VAL A 40 -43.85 1.50 4.03
C VAL A 40 -42.35 1.51 4.37
N PRO A 41 -41.40 1.05 3.50
CA PRO A 41 -40.00 1.07 3.83
C PRO A 41 -39.40 2.50 4.02
N ILE A 42 -40.00 3.50 3.39
CA ILE A 42 -39.56 4.90 3.50
C ILE A 42 -40.03 5.50 4.84
N VAL A 43 -41.28 5.23 5.21
CA VAL A 43 -41.91 5.78 6.42
C VAL A 43 -41.40 5.12 7.68
N VAL A 44 -41.18 3.83 7.66
CA VAL A 44 -40.81 3.01 8.84
C VAL A 44 -39.29 3.00 9.11
N ASN A 45 -38.45 3.68 8.31
CA ASN A 45 -36.99 3.65 8.44
C ASN A 45 -36.42 2.21 8.61
N TYR A 46 -36.66 1.38 7.60
CA TYR A 46 -36.40 -0.07 7.61
C TYR A 46 -34.97 -0.45 8.04
N LYS A 47 -34.01 0.49 8.06
CA LYS A 47 -32.62 0.23 8.49
C LYS A 47 -32.44 0.15 10.01
N GLU A 48 -33.33 0.75 10.75
CA GLU A 48 -33.33 0.74 12.22
C GLU A 48 -34.42 -0.20 12.78
N SER A 49 -35.44 -0.53 11.99
CA SER A 49 -36.56 -1.37 12.37
C SER A 49 -36.20 -2.86 12.26
N SER A 50 -36.76 -3.68 13.15
CA SER A 50 -36.58 -5.14 13.05
C SER A 50 -37.32 -5.68 11.82
N PHE A 51 -36.84 -6.82 11.28
CA PHE A 51 -37.49 -7.48 10.14
C PHE A 51 -38.96 -7.85 10.44
N ILE A 52 -39.25 -8.18 11.70
CA ILE A 52 -40.60 -8.49 12.17
C ILE A 52 -41.53 -7.24 12.10
N GLU A 53 -41.00 -6.11 12.52
CA GLU A 53 -41.74 -4.82 12.54
C GLU A 53 -42.09 -4.38 11.13
N LEU A 54 -41.13 -4.42 10.20
CA LEU A 54 -41.37 -4.16 8.78
C LEU A 54 -42.40 -5.12 8.19
N GLY A 55 -42.30 -6.41 8.50
CA GLY A 55 -43.26 -7.43 8.08
C GLY A 55 -44.67 -7.20 8.58
N THR A 56 -44.86 -6.68 9.81
CA THR A 56 -46.19 -6.36 10.37
C THR A 56 -46.85 -5.22 9.62
N TYR A 57 -46.12 -4.20 9.19
CA TYR A 57 -46.70 -3.09 8.42
C TYR A 57 -47.06 -3.52 6.99
N PHE A 58 -46.25 -4.37 6.33
CA PHE A 58 -46.65 -4.93 5.04
C PHE A 58 -47.91 -5.79 5.16
N LEU A 59 -47.97 -6.66 6.17
CA LEU A 59 -49.13 -7.50 6.42
C LEU A 59 -50.40 -6.66 6.69
N MET A 60 -50.26 -5.60 7.46
CA MET A 60 -51.36 -4.65 7.72
C MET A 60 -51.88 -4.02 6.43
N GLY A 61 -50.98 -3.56 5.54
CA GLY A 61 -51.35 -3.03 4.24
C GLY A 61 -52.09 -4.05 3.34
N ILE A 62 -51.62 -5.29 3.33
CA ILE A 62 -52.25 -6.39 2.59
C ILE A 62 -53.64 -6.73 3.15
N VAL A 63 -53.76 -6.85 4.46
CA VAL A 63 -55.04 -7.11 5.12
C VAL A 63 -56.03 -5.98 4.86
N ALA A 64 -55.60 -4.72 4.97
CA ALA A 64 -56.43 -3.56 4.68
C ALA A 64 -56.90 -3.55 3.22
N PHE A 65 -56.06 -3.94 2.25
CA PHE A 65 -56.44 -4.12 0.85
C PHE A 65 -57.56 -5.14 0.69
N PHE A 66 -57.43 -6.34 1.29
CA PHE A 66 -58.45 -7.38 1.18
C PHE A 66 -59.76 -7.00 1.88
N VAL A 67 -59.70 -6.33 3.04
CA VAL A 67 -60.88 -5.79 3.72
C VAL A 67 -61.57 -4.76 2.84
N ASN A 68 -60.84 -3.83 2.25
CA ASN A 68 -61.36 -2.83 1.34
C ASN A 68 -62.05 -3.47 0.13
N PHE A 69 -61.39 -4.46 -0.49
CA PHE A 69 -61.92 -5.19 -1.63
C PHE A 69 -63.23 -5.96 -1.29
N TYR A 70 -63.26 -6.62 -0.13
CA TYR A 70 -64.43 -7.35 0.36
C TYR A 70 -65.61 -6.41 0.65
N VAL A 71 -65.35 -5.33 1.37
CA VAL A 71 -66.36 -4.29 1.68
C VAL A 71 -66.96 -3.73 0.41
N GLY A 72 -66.11 -3.31 -0.52
CA GLY A 72 -66.59 -2.72 -1.76
C GLY A 72 -67.36 -3.65 -2.69
N HIS A 73 -67.18 -5.00 -2.57
CA HIS A 73 -67.92 -5.98 -3.42
C HIS A 73 -69.18 -6.52 -2.76
N ASN A 74 -69.21 -6.61 -1.42
CA ASN A 74 -70.31 -7.31 -0.72
C ASN A 74 -71.27 -6.38 0.02
N ILE A 75 -70.92 -5.09 0.16
CA ILE A 75 -71.77 -4.11 0.83
C ILE A 75 -72.24 -3.09 -0.17
N ALA A 76 -73.55 -2.80 -0.18
CA ALA A 76 -74.12 -1.81 -1.05
C ALA A 76 -73.54 -0.40 -0.73
N PRO A 77 -73.05 0.33 -1.74
CA PRO A 77 -72.51 1.67 -1.52
C PRO A 77 -73.57 2.61 -1.04
N ILE A 78 -73.19 3.61 -0.24
CA ILE A 78 -74.06 4.65 0.27
C ILE A 78 -74.54 5.58 -0.87
N GLU A 79 -73.67 5.84 -1.84
CA GLU A 79 -73.98 6.68 -3.00
C GLU A 79 -74.19 5.80 -4.25
N ASN A 80 -75.32 6.03 -4.96
CA ASN A 80 -75.59 5.42 -6.26
C ASN A 80 -74.90 6.22 -7.39
N ILE A 81 -73.68 5.79 -7.73
CA ILE A 81 -72.89 6.41 -8.80
C ILE A 81 -73.30 5.80 -10.16
N PRO A 82 -73.64 6.61 -11.18
CA PRO A 82 -73.92 6.09 -12.53
C PRO A 82 -72.73 5.32 -13.09
N ALA A 83 -72.98 4.21 -13.78
CA ALA A 83 -71.96 3.29 -14.31
C ALA A 83 -70.90 4.02 -15.19
N THR A 84 -71.29 5.00 -15.98
CA THR A 84 -70.41 5.79 -16.84
C THR A 84 -69.45 6.66 -16.02
N VAL A 85 -69.87 7.19 -14.88
CA VAL A 85 -69.04 7.97 -13.97
C VAL A 85 -68.13 7.08 -13.19
N ALA A 86 -68.63 5.96 -12.69
CA ALA A 86 -67.84 4.96 -11.96
C ALA A 86 -66.65 4.42 -12.81
N HIS A 87 -66.90 4.12 -14.08
CA HIS A 87 -65.81 3.70 -15.00
C HIS A 87 -64.74 4.78 -15.19
N ARG A 88 -65.12 6.04 -15.33
CA ARG A 88 -64.14 7.15 -15.41
C ARG A 88 -63.37 7.32 -14.12
N MET A 89 -64.02 7.25 -12.96
CA MET A 89 -63.36 7.30 -11.64
C MET A 89 -62.37 6.15 -11.46
N MET A 90 -62.77 4.93 -11.80
CA MET A 90 -61.90 3.75 -11.75
C MET A 90 -60.62 3.95 -12.58
N PHE A 91 -60.76 4.41 -13.83
CA PHE A 91 -59.60 4.64 -14.70
C PHE A 91 -58.70 5.76 -14.18
N THR A 92 -59.29 6.84 -13.68
CA THR A 92 -58.53 7.96 -13.09
C THR A 92 -57.79 7.52 -11.83
N ASN A 93 -58.45 6.79 -10.92
CA ASN A 93 -57.87 6.30 -9.68
C ASN A 93 -56.74 5.30 -9.94
N ALA A 94 -56.93 4.37 -10.88
CA ALA A 94 -55.88 3.44 -11.30
C ALA A 94 -54.66 4.17 -11.87
N SER A 95 -54.87 5.14 -12.74
CA SER A 95 -53.79 5.94 -13.34
C SER A 95 -53.03 6.76 -12.28
N CYS A 96 -53.75 7.41 -11.36
CA CYS A 96 -53.16 8.14 -10.25
C CYS A 96 -52.37 7.22 -9.31
N ALA A 97 -52.90 6.03 -8.98
CA ALA A 97 -52.25 5.06 -8.12
C ALA A 97 -50.92 4.53 -8.74
N ILE A 98 -50.94 4.24 -10.06
CA ILE A 98 -49.74 3.85 -10.79
C ILE A 98 -48.70 4.97 -10.76
N LEU A 99 -49.12 6.21 -11.05
CA LEU A 99 -48.20 7.35 -11.04
C LEU A 99 -47.58 7.57 -9.64
N LEU A 100 -48.40 7.54 -8.59
CA LEU A 100 -47.94 7.66 -7.20
C LEU A 100 -46.96 6.52 -6.83
N THR A 101 -47.30 5.28 -7.20
CA THR A 101 -46.40 4.12 -6.95
C THR A 101 -45.07 4.35 -7.60
N LEU A 102 -45.02 4.77 -8.87
CA LEU A 102 -43.81 5.10 -9.59
C LEU A 102 -43.01 6.23 -8.95
N CYS A 103 -43.68 7.31 -8.55
CA CYS A 103 -43.03 8.44 -7.87
C CYS A 103 -42.42 8.02 -6.54
N PHE A 104 -43.11 7.22 -5.73
CA PHE A 104 -42.55 6.72 -4.47
C PHE A 104 -41.40 5.75 -4.68
N ALA A 105 -41.50 4.84 -5.66
CA ALA A 105 -40.41 3.94 -6.00
C ALA A 105 -39.15 4.69 -6.46
N LEU A 106 -39.30 5.70 -7.29
CA LEU A 106 -38.19 6.56 -7.73
C LEU A 106 -37.59 7.36 -6.57
N ALA A 107 -38.44 7.92 -5.70
CA ALA A 107 -37.98 8.61 -4.49
C ALA A 107 -37.20 7.67 -3.56
N TYR A 108 -37.71 6.44 -3.34
CA TYR A 108 -37.02 5.42 -2.55
C TYR A 108 -35.64 5.12 -3.12
N ILE A 109 -35.52 4.81 -4.41
CA ILE A 109 -34.25 4.54 -5.08
C ILE A 109 -33.28 5.73 -4.97
N TYR A 110 -33.82 6.96 -5.11
CA TYR A 110 -33.01 8.18 -4.98
C TYR A 110 -32.40 8.33 -3.57
N TYR A 111 -33.23 8.20 -2.53
CA TYR A 111 -32.79 8.31 -1.14
C TYR A 111 -31.87 7.20 -0.74
N GLU A 112 -32.13 5.96 -1.17
CA GLU A 112 -31.26 4.79 -0.95
C GLU A 112 -29.86 5.01 -1.53
N ARG A 113 -29.81 5.43 -2.80
CA ARG A 113 -28.53 5.76 -3.45
C ARG A 113 -27.80 6.90 -2.76
N LYS A 114 -28.51 7.93 -2.33
CA LYS A 114 -27.92 9.07 -1.60
C LYS A 114 -27.33 8.62 -0.26
N TYR A 115 -28.04 7.78 0.48
CA TYR A 115 -27.57 7.23 1.75
C TYR A 115 -26.33 6.34 1.58
N ILE A 116 -26.36 5.41 0.63
CA ILE A 116 -25.21 4.53 0.35
C ILE A 116 -23.99 5.37 -0.05
N ARG A 117 -24.16 6.38 -0.90
CA ARG A 117 -23.06 7.28 -1.26
C ARG A 117 -22.48 8.03 -0.06
N ALA A 118 -23.33 8.51 0.85
CA ALA A 118 -22.88 9.19 2.06
C ALA A 118 -22.07 8.24 2.96
N LEU A 119 -22.55 7.01 3.17
CA LEU A 119 -21.89 6.00 3.98
C LEU A 119 -20.51 5.61 3.38
N VAL A 120 -20.45 5.40 2.06
CA VAL A 120 -19.19 5.10 1.35
C VAL A 120 -18.22 6.28 1.45
N ALA A 121 -18.71 7.52 1.31
CA ALA A 121 -17.88 8.71 1.43
C ALA A 121 -17.30 8.87 2.85
N GLU A 122 -18.10 8.61 3.88
CA GLU A 122 -17.65 8.63 5.29
C GLU A 122 -16.59 7.56 5.54
N LYS A 123 -16.85 6.32 5.10
CA LYS A 123 -15.87 5.22 5.22
C LYS A 123 -14.55 5.56 4.51
N ASN A 124 -14.62 6.12 3.29
CA ASN A 124 -13.43 6.51 2.54
C ASN A 124 -12.65 7.65 3.21
N ARG A 125 -13.35 8.61 3.85
CA ARG A 125 -12.70 9.67 4.65
C ARG A 125 -11.95 9.08 5.85
N ALA A 126 -12.59 8.20 6.61
CA ALA A 126 -11.97 7.55 7.77
C ALA A 126 -10.72 6.74 7.35
N ILE A 127 -10.77 6.01 6.24
CA ILE A 127 -9.61 5.29 5.68
C ILE A 127 -8.50 6.29 5.28
N ALA A 128 -8.86 7.38 4.60
CA ALA A 128 -7.89 8.38 4.17
C ALA A 128 -7.20 9.09 5.34
N GLU A 129 -7.95 9.44 6.39
CA GLU A 129 -7.41 10.05 7.62
C GLU A 129 -6.48 9.10 8.35
N ARG A 130 -6.90 7.82 8.52
CA ARG A 130 -6.06 6.78 9.12
C ARG A 130 -4.76 6.59 8.33
N THR A 131 -4.84 6.52 6.99
CA THR A 131 -3.68 6.36 6.12
C THR A 131 -2.74 7.56 6.22
N LYS A 132 -3.28 8.79 6.23
CA LYS A 132 -2.48 10.01 6.39
C LYS A 132 -1.78 10.04 7.74
N PHE A 133 -2.50 9.75 8.83
CA PHE A 133 -1.94 9.70 10.19
C PHE A 133 -0.77 8.71 10.28
N LEU A 134 -0.97 7.47 9.79
CA LEU A 134 0.07 6.44 9.84
C LEU A 134 1.26 6.76 8.93
N SER A 135 1.03 7.39 7.77
CA SER A 135 2.13 7.87 6.91
C SER A 135 2.97 8.93 7.61
N THR A 136 2.33 9.92 8.25
CA THR A 136 3.04 10.97 9.00
C THR A 136 3.80 10.37 10.18
N MET A 137 3.15 9.52 10.98
CA MET A 137 3.82 8.84 12.10
C MET A 137 5.00 7.99 11.65
N GLY A 138 4.87 7.28 10.50
CA GLY A 138 5.98 6.51 9.95
C GLY A 138 7.17 7.37 9.56
N HIS A 139 6.95 8.56 9.05
CA HIS A 139 8.03 9.51 8.75
C HIS A 139 8.69 10.03 10.02
N GLU A 140 7.88 10.46 10.99
CA GLU A 140 8.34 10.94 12.29
C GLU A 140 9.11 9.88 13.11
N LEU A 141 8.76 8.61 12.97
CA LEU A 141 9.49 7.50 13.60
C LEU A 141 10.76 7.11 12.85
N ARG A 142 10.75 7.20 11.53
CA ARG A 142 11.90 6.85 10.68
C ARG A 142 13.09 7.78 10.93
N THR A 143 12.85 9.05 11.09
CA THR A 143 13.91 10.08 11.26
C THR A 143 14.79 9.82 12.50
N PRO A 144 14.26 9.71 13.74
CA PRO A 144 15.09 9.42 14.91
C PRO A 144 15.72 8.02 14.83
N LEU A 145 15.03 7.06 14.23
CA LEU A 145 15.52 5.69 14.09
C LEU A 145 16.71 5.61 13.13
N ASN A 146 16.63 6.32 12.00
CA ASN A 146 17.77 6.46 11.09
C ASN A 146 18.97 7.12 11.76
N GLY A 147 18.72 8.10 12.64
CA GLY A 147 19.75 8.71 13.47
C GLY A 147 20.44 7.70 14.39
N ILE A 148 19.67 6.85 15.07
CA ILE A 148 20.22 5.80 15.93
C ILE A 148 21.03 4.79 15.11
N ILE A 149 20.51 4.30 13.99
CA ILE A 149 21.19 3.31 13.12
C ILE A 149 22.47 3.90 12.54
N GLY A 150 22.41 5.17 12.08
CA GLY A 150 23.56 5.88 11.56
C GLY A 150 24.64 6.08 12.61
N ALA A 151 24.28 6.49 13.82
CA ALA A 151 25.22 6.63 14.94
C ALA A 151 25.86 5.29 15.32
N LEU A 152 25.08 4.21 15.36
CA LEU A 152 25.59 2.86 15.61
C LEU A 152 26.56 2.39 14.52
N SER A 153 26.26 2.68 13.24
CA SER A 153 27.16 2.34 12.12
C SER A 153 28.48 3.07 12.22
N ILE A 154 28.44 4.41 12.46
CA ILE A 154 29.65 5.22 12.64
C ILE A 154 30.46 4.73 13.83
N PHE A 155 29.78 4.44 14.95
CA PHE A 155 30.48 3.96 16.17
C PHE A 155 31.13 2.60 15.93
N THR A 156 30.52 1.71 15.13
CA THR A 156 31.10 0.42 14.73
C THR A 156 32.39 0.62 13.92
N ASP A 157 32.40 1.60 13.00
CA ASP A 157 33.53 1.89 12.13
C ASP A 157 34.70 2.56 12.90
N GLU A 158 34.38 3.48 13.83
CA GLU A 158 35.40 4.18 14.63
C GLU A 158 35.98 3.35 15.78
N GLN A 159 35.19 2.44 16.32
CA GLN A 159 35.54 1.63 17.50
C GLN A 159 35.20 0.15 17.25
N PRO A 160 35.93 -0.55 16.36
CA PRO A 160 35.62 -1.94 15.99
C PRO A 160 35.60 -2.91 17.17
N GLN A 161 36.32 -2.60 18.26
CA GLN A 161 36.34 -3.43 19.48
C GLN A 161 34.97 -3.53 20.16
N PHE A 162 34.07 -2.55 19.97
CA PHE A 162 32.71 -2.58 20.50
C PHE A 162 31.74 -3.35 19.62
N ALA A 163 32.10 -3.69 18.37
CA ALA A 163 31.27 -4.46 17.48
C ALA A 163 30.90 -5.85 18.05
N THR A 164 31.73 -6.42 18.93
CA THR A 164 31.50 -7.68 19.65
C THR A 164 30.81 -7.49 21.01
N ASN A 165 30.61 -6.25 21.47
CA ASN A 165 29.95 -5.97 22.73
C ASN A 165 28.47 -6.36 22.67
N GLU A 166 27.98 -7.14 23.63
CA GLU A 166 26.62 -7.66 23.69
C GLU A 166 25.57 -6.55 23.69
N TYR A 167 25.74 -5.50 24.50
CA TYR A 167 24.80 -4.38 24.57
C TYR A 167 24.73 -3.61 23.24
N PHE A 168 25.85 -3.47 22.56
CA PHE A 168 25.92 -2.83 21.26
C PHE A 168 25.18 -3.65 20.19
N GLN A 169 25.34 -4.95 20.18
CA GLN A 169 24.62 -5.87 19.30
C GLN A 169 23.10 -5.83 19.58
N ILE A 170 22.71 -5.77 20.85
CA ILE A 170 21.31 -5.62 21.25
C ILE A 170 20.72 -4.30 20.71
N LEU A 171 21.43 -3.18 20.87
CA LEU A 171 20.97 -1.87 20.36
C LEU A 171 20.80 -1.89 18.84
N LYS A 172 21.76 -2.45 18.12
CA LYS A 172 21.71 -2.61 16.66
C LYS A 172 20.55 -3.47 16.21
N TYR A 173 20.34 -4.59 16.90
CA TYR A 173 19.20 -5.48 16.65
C TYR A 173 17.86 -4.77 16.89
N CYS A 174 17.69 -4.10 18.04
CA CYS A 174 16.46 -3.37 18.36
C CYS A 174 16.18 -2.25 17.37
N SER A 175 17.18 -1.51 16.95
CA SER A 175 17.05 -0.42 15.98
C SER A 175 16.62 -0.93 14.61
N ASN A 176 17.24 -1.98 14.10
CA ASN A 176 16.89 -2.60 12.83
C ASN A 176 15.49 -3.23 12.88
N HIS A 177 15.14 -3.88 13.99
CA HIS A 177 13.82 -4.47 14.19
C HIS A 177 12.72 -3.41 14.21
N MET A 178 12.96 -2.28 14.89
CA MET A 178 12.01 -1.15 14.91
C MET A 178 11.85 -0.53 13.53
N GLN A 179 12.93 -0.41 12.75
CA GLN A 179 12.86 0.08 11.36
C GLN A 179 11.99 -0.85 10.49
N GLN A 180 12.16 -2.15 10.62
CA GLN A 180 11.34 -3.13 9.91
C GLN A 180 9.87 -3.03 10.31
N LEU A 181 9.56 -2.92 11.62
CA LEU A 181 8.21 -2.72 12.13
C LEU A 181 7.52 -1.50 11.52
N VAL A 182 8.20 -0.36 11.51
CA VAL A 182 7.67 0.89 10.95
C VAL A 182 7.40 0.73 9.46
N ASN A 183 8.32 0.12 8.71
CA ASN A 183 8.15 -0.12 7.28
C ASN A 183 7.00 -1.09 7.00
N ASP A 184 6.87 -2.18 7.75
CA ASP A 184 5.79 -3.17 7.63
C ASP A 184 4.41 -2.51 7.86
N ILE A 185 4.28 -1.66 8.90
CA ILE A 185 3.04 -0.92 9.19
C ILE A 185 2.71 0.06 8.05
N LEU A 186 3.70 0.77 7.51
CA LEU A 186 3.50 1.70 6.41
C LEU A 186 3.08 0.97 5.12
N ASP A 187 3.74 -0.14 4.78
CA ASP A 187 3.40 -0.94 3.61
C ASP A 187 2.00 -1.55 3.76
N PHE A 188 1.67 -2.12 4.91
CA PHE A 188 0.33 -2.64 5.19
C PHE A 188 -0.76 -1.57 4.95
N ASN A 189 -0.55 -0.34 5.44
CA ASN A 189 -1.53 0.73 5.27
C ASN A 189 -1.61 1.24 3.83
N LYS A 190 -0.49 1.30 3.09
CA LYS A 190 -0.48 1.67 1.67
C LYS A 190 -1.23 0.63 0.82
N ILE A 191 -1.07 -0.66 1.13
CA ILE A 191 -1.77 -1.75 0.45
C ILE A 191 -3.27 -1.69 0.77
N GLU A 192 -3.67 -1.52 2.05
CA GLU A 192 -5.09 -1.38 2.45
C GLU A 192 -5.78 -0.20 1.77
N ALA A 193 -5.06 0.90 1.59
CA ALA A 193 -5.58 2.09 0.93
C ALA A 193 -5.57 1.98 -0.61
N GLY A 194 -5.08 0.88 -1.20
CA GLY A 194 -4.92 0.71 -2.65
C GLY A 194 -3.93 1.70 -3.27
N LYS A 195 -2.97 2.21 -2.49
CA LYS A 195 -1.99 3.22 -2.91
C LYS A 195 -0.60 2.63 -3.19
N LEU A 196 -0.43 1.33 -3.02
CA LEU A 196 0.84 0.68 -3.34
C LEU A 196 0.82 0.26 -4.81
N ASN A 197 1.78 0.77 -5.56
CA ASN A 197 1.98 0.43 -6.96
C ASN A 197 3.18 -0.51 -7.10
N ILE A 198 3.14 -1.42 -8.08
CA ILE A 198 4.25 -2.28 -8.48
C ILE A 198 5.13 -1.50 -9.48
N HIS A 199 6.42 -1.46 -9.21
CA HIS A 199 7.40 -0.72 -10.03
C HIS A 199 8.32 -1.69 -10.74
N LEU A 200 8.12 -1.82 -12.05
CA LEU A 200 8.91 -2.71 -12.88
C LEU A 200 10.20 -2.01 -13.31
N VAL A 201 11.33 -2.63 -12.96
CA VAL A 201 12.68 -2.23 -13.37
C VAL A 201 13.37 -3.39 -14.09
N GLU A 202 14.40 -3.11 -14.88
CA GLU A 202 15.21 -4.15 -15.53
C GLU A 202 16.11 -4.83 -14.50
N VAL A 203 15.93 -6.13 -14.29
CA VAL A 203 16.65 -6.91 -13.27
C VAL A 203 17.14 -8.23 -13.85
N ASN A 204 18.33 -8.67 -13.50
CA ASN A 204 18.74 -10.06 -13.67
C ASN A 204 18.19 -10.87 -12.50
N LEU A 205 17.25 -11.80 -12.77
CA LEU A 205 16.59 -12.59 -11.72
C LEU A 205 17.58 -13.45 -10.92
N ASN A 206 18.55 -14.07 -11.59
CA ASN A 206 19.52 -14.93 -10.92
C ASN A 206 20.38 -14.12 -9.93
N GLU A 207 20.88 -12.96 -10.36
CA GLU A 207 21.65 -12.06 -9.47
C GLU A 207 20.81 -11.54 -8.30
N LEU A 208 19.55 -11.14 -8.55
CA LEU A 208 18.63 -10.66 -7.54
C LEU A 208 18.42 -11.72 -6.44
N LEU A 209 18.09 -12.94 -6.86
CA LEU A 209 17.82 -14.06 -5.96
C LEU A 209 19.05 -14.50 -5.18
N ALA A 210 20.20 -14.62 -5.83
CA ALA A 210 21.45 -14.96 -5.17
C ALA A 210 21.80 -13.90 -4.10
N ASN A 211 21.69 -12.62 -4.42
CA ASN A 211 21.98 -11.53 -3.48
C ASN A 211 21.00 -11.48 -2.30
N SER A 212 19.73 -11.85 -2.50
CA SER A 212 18.72 -11.86 -1.43
C SER A 212 18.99 -12.90 -0.34
N THR A 213 19.74 -13.97 -0.66
CA THR A 213 20.07 -15.04 0.30
C THR A 213 21.31 -14.76 1.14
N LEU A 214 22.22 -13.88 0.69
CA LEU A 214 23.50 -13.59 1.35
C LEU A 214 23.37 -13.21 2.84
N PRO A 215 22.39 -12.39 3.28
CA PRO A 215 22.25 -12.00 4.69
C PRO A 215 21.92 -13.17 5.63
N PHE A 216 21.43 -14.29 5.09
CA PHE A 216 20.97 -15.42 5.90
C PHE A 216 22.07 -16.43 6.21
N TYR A 217 23.14 -16.53 5.39
CA TYR A 217 24.19 -17.53 5.57
C TYR A 217 24.77 -17.53 6.99
N ASN A 218 25.22 -16.37 7.49
CA ASN A 218 25.84 -16.27 8.81
C ASN A 218 24.89 -16.69 9.96
N ASN A 219 23.61 -16.36 9.84
CA ASN A 219 22.63 -16.68 10.90
C ASN A 219 22.22 -18.16 10.86
N ILE A 220 22.17 -18.75 9.67
CA ILE A 220 21.88 -20.16 9.45
C ILE A 220 23.04 -21.02 9.97
N GLU A 221 24.28 -20.63 9.67
CA GLU A 221 25.51 -21.31 10.16
C GLU A 221 25.58 -21.26 11.70
N LYS A 222 25.31 -20.13 12.33
CA LYS A 222 25.25 -20.00 13.80
C LYS A 222 24.24 -20.92 14.47
N LYS A 223 23.17 -21.29 13.77
CA LYS A 223 22.16 -22.25 14.23
C LYS A 223 22.47 -23.70 13.83
N ASN A 224 23.60 -23.99 13.18
CA ASN A 224 23.94 -25.29 12.60
C ASN A 224 22.92 -25.84 11.61
N LEU A 225 22.22 -24.96 10.90
CA LEU A 225 21.29 -25.30 9.84
C LEU A 225 21.98 -25.32 8.47
N GLN A 226 21.37 -25.99 7.50
CA GLN A 226 21.82 -25.95 6.11
C GLN A 226 20.92 -25.01 5.28
N LEU A 227 21.53 -24.08 4.52
CA LEU A 227 20.83 -23.31 3.49
C LEU A 227 21.07 -23.94 2.12
N LYS A 228 19.99 -24.37 1.45
CA LYS A 228 20.05 -24.91 0.09
C LYS A 228 19.42 -23.89 -0.85
N VAL A 229 20.17 -23.37 -1.80
CA VAL A 229 19.70 -22.42 -2.81
C VAL A 229 19.82 -23.08 -4.18
N GLU A 230 18.69 -23.34 -4.81
CA GLU A 230 18.58 -24.03 -6.10
C GLU A 230 17.88 -23.08 -7.07
N LEU A 231 18.64 -22.54 -8.03
CA LEU A 231 18.13 -21.61 -9.03
C LEU A 231 18.26 -22.24 -10.42
N ASP A 232 17.16 -22.23 -11.18
CA ASP A 232 17.14 -22.71 -12.56
C ASP A 232 18.08 -21.84 -13.42
N PRO A 233 18.98 -22.42 -14.22
CA PRO A 233 19.87 -21.65 -15.11
C PRO A 233 19.12 -20.74 -16.10
N GLN A 234 17.86 -21.05 -16.44
CA GLN A 234 17.04 -20.23 -17.35
C GLN A 234 16.59 -18.91 -16.73
N LEU A 235 16.78 -18.71 -15.41
CA LEU A 235 16.54 -17.44 -14.71
C LEU A 235 17.67 -16.41 -14.97
N ASP A 236 18.77 -16.80 -15.62
CA ASP A 236 19.85 -15.87 -16.02
C ASP A 236 19.42 -15.03 -17.24
N ALA A 237 18.38 -14.24 -17.03
CA ALA A 237 17.80 -13.35 -18.01
C ALA A 237 17.49 -11.99 -17.38
N VAL A 238 17.58 -10.93 -18.18
CA VAL A 238 17.11 -9.60 -17.78
C VAL A 238 15.61 -9.53 -18.04
N VAL A 239 14.86 -9.20 -16.98
CA VAL A 239 13.41 -9.13 -17.00
C VAL A 239 12.92 -7.84 -16.37
N LEU A 240 11.67 -7.47 -16.64
CA LEU A 240 10.97 -6.40 -15.94
C LEU A 240 10.36 -6.97 -14.65
N ALA A 241 10.83 -6.52 -13.50
CA ALA A 241 10.37 -6.97 -12.19
C ALA A 241 10.46 -5.86 -11.14
N ASP A 242 9.63 -5.95 -10.10
CA ASP A 242 9.79 -5.13 -8.89
C ASP A 242 10.76 -5.85 -7.93
N ASP A 243 12.02 -5.46 -8.02
CA ASP A 243 13.12 -6.05 -7.25
C ASP A 243 12.91 -5.89 -5.75
N VAL A 244 12.45 -4.72 -5.30
CA VAL A 244 12.20 -4.42 -3.89
C VAL A 244 11.13 -5.33 -3.32
N ARG A 245 10.02 -5.52 -4.03
CA ARG A 245 8.90 -6.34 -3.55
C ARG A 245 9.20 -7.83 -3.59
N ILE A 246 9.92 -8.30 -4.60
CA ILE A 246 10.38 -9.70 -4.67
C ILE A 246 11.33 -10.00 -3.50
N ILE A 247 12.32 -9.14 -3.26
CA ILE A 247 13.24 -9.29 -2.12
C ILE A 247 12.47 -9.26 -0.80
N GLN A 248 11.47 -8.38 -0.65
CA GLN A 248 10.65 -8.28 0.55
C GLN A 248 9.90 -9.59 0.83
N ILE A 249 9.29 -10.19 -0.20
CA ILE A 249 8.59 -11.48 -0.07
C ILE A 249 9.57 -12.58 0.34
N ILE A 250 10.68 -12.71 -0.38
CA ILE A 250 11.68 -13.75 -0.11
C ILE A 250 12.27 -13.60 1.30
N ASN A 251 12.63 -12.38 1.70
CA ASN A 251 13.18 -12.11 3.02
C ASN A 251 12.18 -12.43 4.13
N ASN A 252 10.90 -12.12 3.96
CA ASN A 252 9.86 -12.46 4.93
C ASN A 252 9.69 -13.99 5.07
N LEU A 253 9.70 -14.73 3.96
CA LEU A 253 9.60 -16.19 4.00
C LEU A 253 10.84 -16.85 4.58
N LEU A 254 12.05 -16.44 4.17
CA LEU A 254 13.32 -16.99 4.69
C LEU A 254 13.55 -16.64 6.17
N SER A 255 13.15 -15.43 6.61
CA SER A 255 13.24 -15.05 8.02
C SER A 255 12.31 -15.88 8.90
N ASN A 256 11.10 -16.18 8.41
CA ASN A 256 10.16 -17.08 9.10
C ASN A 256 10.73 -18.50 9.16
N ALA A 257 11.24 -19.03 8.06
CA ALA A 257 11.90 -20.34 8.02
C ALA A 257 13.05 -20.42 9.03
N LEU A 258 13.94 -19.41 9.07
CA LEU A 258 15.05 -19.35 10.03
C LEU A 258 14.57 -19.24 11.48
N LYS A 259 13.47 -18.51 11.71
CA LYS A 259 12.88 -18.32 13.03
C LYS A 259 12.34 -19.62 13.60
N PHE A 260 11.62 -20.41 12.81
CA PHE A 260 10.88 -21.57 13.25
C PHE A 260 11.61 -22.92 13.02
N THR A 261 12.81 -22.91 12.41
CA THR A 261 13.65 -24.11 12.25
C THR A 261 14.76 -24.09 13.28
N ASN A 262 14.88 -25.16 14.06
CA ASN A 262 15.93 -25.35 15.04
C ASN A 262 16.99 -26.34 14.55
N GLU A 263 16.60 -27.34 13.78
CA GLU A 263 17.47 -28.38 13.22
C GLU A 263 17.06 -28.71 11.78
N GLY A 264 18.01 -29.16 10.97
CA GLY A 264 17.76 -29.56 9.59
C GLY A 264 18.17 -28.50 8.56
N TYR A 265 17.26 -28.16 7.63
CA TYR A 265 17.59 -27.26 6.52
C TYR A 265 16.48 -26.27 6.17
N ILE A 266 16.89 -25.22 5.48
CA ILE A 266 16.01 -24.26 4.79
C ILE A 266 16.38 -24.32 3.32
N ARG A 267 15.38 -24.42 2.43
CA ARG A 267 15.61 -24.48 0.98
C ARG A 267 14.86 -23.36 0.29
N LEU A 268 15.56 -22.62 -0.57
CA LEU A 268 14.98 -21.75 -1.59
C LEU A 268 15.18 -22.44 -2.94
N ASN A 269 14.10 -22.87 -3.57
CA ASN A 269 14.11 -23.40 -4.92
C ASN A 269 13.33 -22.46 -5.84
N VAL A 270 13.94 -22.05 -6.95
CA VAL A 270 13.27 -21.25 -7.97
C VAL A 270 13.46 -21.91 -9.32
N SER A 271 12.38 -22.40 -9.89
CA SER A 271 12.35 -23.13 -11.16
C SER A 271 11.49 -22.41 -12.21
N CYS A 272 11.84 -22.57 -13.47
CA CYS A 272 11.03 -22.07 -14.58
C CYS A 272 9.90 -23.08 -14.87
N GLU A 273 8.63 -22.65 -14.71
CA GLU A 273 7.45 -23.45 -15.09
C GLU A 273 7.17 -23.35 -16.59
N ASP A 274 7.38 -22.16 -17.18
CA ASP A 274 7.21 -21.90 -18.60
C ASP A 274 8.17 -20.81 -19.04
N VAL A 275 8.77 -20.97 -20.21
CA VAL A 275 9.72 -20.03 -20.81
C VAL A 275 9.35 -19.81 -22.26
N THR A 276 8.82 -18.62 -22.53
CA THR A 276 8.53 -18.17 -23.89
C THR A 276 9.62 -17.24 -24.42
N GLU A 277 9.51 -16.79 -25.66
CA GLU A 277 10.43 -15.77 -26.21
C GLU A 277 10.33 -14.46 -25.45
N THR A 278 9.13 -14.08 -24.96
CA THR A 278 8.83 -12.77 -24.37
C THR A 278 8.71 -12.80 -22.85
N ALA A 279 8.52 -13.96 -22.20
CA ALA A 279 8.25 -14.07 -20.79
C ALA A 279 8.86 -15.33 -20.16
N ILE A 280 9.04 -15.27 -18.83
CA ILE A 280 9.40 -16.38 -17.96
C ILE A 280 8.34 -16.49 -16.88
N LYS A 281 7.74 -17.67 -16.70
CA LYS A 281 6.95 -18.00 -15.54
C LYS A 281 7.81 -18.78 -14.57
N ALA A 282 8.16 -18.17 -13.45
CA ALA A 282 9.01 -18.74 -12.43
C ALA A 282 8.20 -19.15 -11.19
N LYS A 283 8.44 -20.35 -10.68
CA LYS A 283 7.89 -20.86 -9.43
C LYS A 283 8.92 -20.75 -8.32
N PHE A 284 8.51 -20.12 -7.24
CA PHE A 284 9.29 -19.92 -6.03
C PHE A 284 8.80 -20.87 -4.95
N ILE A 285 9.70 -21.57 -4.30
CA ILE A 285 9.43 -22.49 -3.19
C ILE A 285 10.40 -22.18 -2.06
N VAL A 286 9.88 -21.81 -0.89
CA VAL A 286 10.64 -21.70 0.35
C VAL A 286 10.15 -22.81 1.27
N GLU A 287 11.05 -23.72 1.61
CA GLU A 287 10.79 -24.91 2.44
C GLU A 287 11.66 -24.89 3.66
N ASP A 288 11.12 -25.24 4.79
CA ASP A 288 11.83 -25.44 6.05
C ASP A 288 11.44 -26.77 6.71
N THR A 289 12.35 -27.33 7.51
CA THR A 289 12.15 -28.52 8.33
C THR A 289 11.82 -28.18 9.78
N GLY A 290 11.14 -27.06 10.00
CA GLY A 290 10.82 -26.54 11.32
C GLY A 290 9.62 -27.23 11.99
N ILE A 291 9.03 -26.52 12.96
CA ILE A 291 7.93 -27.04 13.78
C ILE A 291 6.63 -27.30 13.03
N GLY A 292 6.48 -26.81 11.80
CA GLY A 292 5.24 -26.87 11.03
C GLY A 292 4.09 -26.06 11.65
N ILE A 293 2.93 -26.10 11.00
CA ILE A 293 1.75 -25.30 11.38
C ILE A 293 0.53 -26.22 11.46
N ASP A 294 -0.18 -26.17 12.59
CA ASP A 294 -1.42 -26.91 12.78
C ASP A 294 -2.50 -26.47 11.78
N LYS A 295 -3.33 -27.40 11.31
CA LYS A 295 -4.40 -27.13 10.33
C LYS A 295 -5.35 -26.02 10.74
N GLU A 296 -5.65 -25.92 12.04
CA GLU A 296 -6.54 -24.90 12.61
C GLU A 296 -5.95 -23.48 12.49
N ASP A 297 -4.63 -23.39 12.53
CA ASP A 297 -3.91 -22.11 12.51
C ASP A 297 -3.51 -21.66 11.11
N GLN A 298 -3.52 -22.54 10.09
CA GLN A 298 -3.07 -22.23 8.72
C GLN A 298 -3.84 -21.07 8.07
N GLY A 299 -5.12 -20.89 8.38
CA GLY A 299 -5.89 -19.74 7.93
C GLY A 299 -5.56 -18.45 8.68
N ARG A 300 -5.25 -18.56 9.98
CA ARG A 300 -5.02 -17.42 10.86
C ARG A 300 -3.68 -16.74 10.67
N ILE A 301 -2.64 -17.47 10.26
CA ILE A 301 -1.30 -16.91 10.02
C ILE A 301 -1.26 -15.83 8.94
N PHE A 302 -2.27 -15.76 8.08
CA PHE A 302 -2.40 -14.72 7.05
C PHE A 302 -3.17 -13.49 7.52
N THR A 303 -3.81 -13.54 8.70
CA THR A 303 -4.50 -12.39 9.29
C THR A 303 -3.48 -11.42 9.88
N GLY A 304 -3.58 -10.16 9.50
CA GLY A 304 -2.65 -9.14 10.01
C GLY A 304 -2.73 -9.00 11.53
N PHE A 305 -1.59 -8.87 12.19
CA PHE A 305 -1.41 -8.76 13.65
C PHE A 305 -1.77 -10.02 14.47
N GLU A 306 -2.21 -11.09 13.82
CA GLU A 306 -2.41 -12.37 14.52
C GLU A 306 -1.09 -13.16 14.61
N GLN A 307 -0.90 -13.78 15.77
CA GLN A 307 0.23 -14.68 16.03
C GLN A 307 -0.31 -15.95 16.66
N VAL A 308 0.19 -17.08 16.19
CA VAL A 308 -0.13 -18.38 16.79
C VAL A 308 0.78 -18.56 18.01
N TYR A 309 0.17 -18.50 19.20
CA TYR A 309 0.86 -18.70 20.46
C TYR A 309 0.88 -20.18 20.82
N SER A 310 2.05 -20.80 20.79
CA SER A 310 2.31 -22.10 21.42
C SER A 310 3.40 -21.94 22.50
N GLU A 311 3.51 -22.90 23.42
CA GLU A 311 4.56 -22.88 24.45
C GLU A 311 5.96 -22.82 23.86
N SER A 312 6.15 -23.41 22.67
CA SER A 312 7.42 -23.40 21.92
C SER A 312 7.68 -22.07 21.21
N THR A 313 6.66 -21.23 20.93
CA THR A 313 6.79 -19.97 20.21
C THR A 313 6.94 -18.74 21.10
N ARG A 314 6.81 -18.85 22.43
CA ARG A 314 6.95 -17.74 23.39
C ARG A 314 8.29 -16.99 23.30
N LYS A 315 9.34 -17.60 22.76
CA LYS A 315 10.66 -16.97 22.57
C LYS A 315 10.80 -16.15 21.28
N HIS A 316 9.78 -16.14 20.40
CA HIS A 316 9.93 -15.59 19.06
C HIS A 316 8.90 -14.49 18.80
N THR A 317 9.23 -13.28 19.20
CA THR A 317 8.47 -12.05 18.89
C THR A 317 8.51 -11.72 17.39
N GLY A 318 7.37 -11.29 16.85
CA GLY A 318 7.26 -10.79 15.47
C GLY A 318 6.07 -9.83 15.37
N THR A 319 5.87 -9.18 14.21
CA THR A 319 4.78 -8.21 13.98
C THR A 319 3.44 -8.88 13.69
N GLY A 320 3.45 -10.13 13.19
CA GLY A 320 2.27 -10.77 12.60
C GLY A 320 1.84 -10.15 11.26
N LEU A 321 2.67 -9.27 10.65
CA LEU A 321 2.34 -8.60 9.40
C LEU A 321 3.02 -9.23 8.18
N GLY A 322 4.18 -9.87 8.35
CA GLY A 322 5.02 -10.33 7.23
C GLY A 322 4.28 -11.23 6.22
N LEU A 323 3.59 -12.28 6.67
CA LEU A 323 2.84 -13.18 5.79
C LEU A 323 1.62 -12.50 5.14
N ASN A 324 0.93 -11.62 5.88
CA ASN A 324 -0.16 -10.82 5.31
C ASN A 324 0.34 -9.89 4.21
N ILE A 325 1.49 -9.23 4.43
CA ILE A 325 2.15 -8.38 3.42
C ILE A 325 2.53 -9.23 2.20
N CYS A 326 3.15 -10.41 2.38
CA CYS A 326 3.49 -11.31 1.28
C CYS A 326 2.27 -11.67 0.44
N LEU A 327 1.17 -12.10 1.07
CA LEU A 327 -0.07 -12.45 0.40
C LEU A 327 -0.62 -11.28 -0.42
N ARG A 328 -0.66 -10.10 0.17
CA ARG A 328 -1.17 -8.89 -0.49
C ARG A 328 -0.28 -8.40 -1.64
N LEU A 329 1.04 -8.45 -1.47
CA LEU A 329 2.00 -8.13 -2.54
C LEU A 329 1.84 -9.08 -3.73
N LEU A 330 1.74 -10.39 -3.46
CA LEU A 330 1.52 -11.39 -4.50
C LEU A 330 0.19 -11.18 -5.24
N ASN A 331 -0.88 -10.83 -4.51
CA ASN A 331 -2.17 -10.48 -5.14
C ASN A 331 -2.06 -9.25 -6.06
N LEU A 332 -1.26 -8.24 -5.69
CA LEU A 332 -0.97 -7.07 -6.56
C LEU A 332 -0.12 -7.43 -7.79
N MET A 333 0.58 -8.57 -7.74
CA MET A 333 1.39 -9.11 -8.83
C MET A 333 0.66 -10.27 -9.57
N ASP A 334 -0.67 -10.35 -9.46
CA ASP A 334 -1.53 -11.38 -10.05
C ASP A 334 -1.13 -12.82 -9.70
N SER A 335 -0.64 -13.01 -8.44
CA SER A 335 -0.20 -14.30 -7.91
C SER A 335 -0.83 -14.59 -6.54
N THR A 336 -0.69 -15.84 -6.08
CA THR A 336 -1.18 -16.28 -4.78
C THR A 336 -0.10 -17.03 -4.03
N LEU A 337 -0.11 -16.89 -2.68
CA LEU A 337 0.77 -17.66 -1.80
C LEU A 337 0.09 -18.97 -1.41
N VAL A 338 0.72 -20.08 -1.73
CA VAL A 338 0.26 -21.43 -1.39
C VAL A 338 1.07 -21.94 -0.20
N LEU A 339 0.36 -22.48 0.80
CA LEU A 339 0.93 -23.06 2.01
C LEU A 339 0.73 -24.58 2.01
N THR A 340 1.78 -25.32 2.28
CA THR A 340 1.73 -26.75 2.63
C THR A 340 2.52 -26.95 3.91
N SER A 341 1.87 -27.38 4.98
CA SER A 341 2.52 -27.55 6.27
C SER A 341 1.84 -28.64 7.09
N GLU A 342 2.64 -29.37 7.86
CA GLU A 342 2.15 -30.34 8.84
C GLU A 342 2.99 -30.19 10.12
N LYS A 343 2.33 -30.23 11.27
CA LYS A 343 2.99 -30.07 12.56
C LYS A 343 4.12 -31.10 12.75
N GLY A 344 5.32 -30.62 13.03
CA GLY A 344 6.53 -31.44 13.21
C GLY A 344 7.23 -31.86 11.91
N MET A 345 6.66 -31.55 10.74
CA MET A 345 7.22 -31.93 9.43
C MET A 345 7.78 -30.73 8.65
N GLY A 346 7.59 -29.51 9.16
CA GLY A 346 8.04 -28.28 8.52
C GLY A 346 6.99 -27.56 7.69
N THR A 347 7.42 -26.53 6.96
CA THR A 347 6.52 -25.67 6.19
C THR A 347 7.10 -25.40 4.80
N THR A 348 6.22 -25.39 3.82
CA THR A 348 6.52 -25.01 2.44
C THR A 348 5.58 -23.90 2.00
N PHE A 349 6.14 -22.76 1.63
CA PHE A 349 5.45 -21.68 0.94
C PHE A 349 5.84 -21.69 -0.53
N SER A 350 4.85 -21.56 -1.42
CA SER A 350 5.11 -21.48 -2.86
C SER A 350 4.22 -20.46 -3.56
N PHE A 351 4.76 -19.84 -4.61
CA PHE A 351 4.04 -18.91 -5.49
C PHE A 351 4.69 -18.89 -6.87
N SER A 352 3.95 -18.41 -7.89
CA SER A 352 4.49 -18.28 -9.24
C SER A 352 4.32 -16.85 -9.73
N LEU A 353 5.35 -16.29 -10.38
CA LEU A 353 5.32 -14.96 -10.99
C LEU A 353 5.67 -15.06 -12.48
N ILE A 354 5.07 -14.16 -13.26
CA ILE A 354 5.34 -14.01 -14.69
C ILE A 354 6.17 -12.75 -14.90
N PHE A 355 7.32 -12.90 -15.58
CA PHE A 355 8.25 -11.82 -15.84
C PHE A 355 8.39 -11.62 -17.35
N ASN A 356 8.21 -10.40 -17.83
CA ASN A 356 8.48 -10.06 -19.21
C ASN A 356 9.97 -9.90 -19.43
N LYS A 357 10.51 -10.60 -20.44
CA LYS A 357 11.92 -10.48 -20.83
C LYS A 357 12.15 -9.11 -21.49
N VAL A 358 13.29 -8.53 -21.18
CA VAL A 358 13.78 -7.36 -21.90
C VAL A 358 14.65 -7.84 -23.07
N GLU A 359 14.32 -7.43 -24.28
CA GLU A 359 15.20 -7.68 -25.44
C GLU A 359 16.59 -7.12 -25.12
N LYS A 360 17.63 -7.94 -25.37
CA LYS A 360 19.02 -7.53 -25.16
C LYS A 360 19.34 -6.30 -26.02
N ARG A 361 19.01 -5.10 -25.54
CA ARG A 361 19.78 -3.94 -25.91
C ARG A 361 21.15 -4.13 -25.27
N THR A 362 22.20 -4.14 -26.08
CA THR A 362 23.60 -4.16 -25.65
C THR A 362 23.85 -2.98 -24.72
N HIS A 363 23.43 -3.08 -23.46
CA HIS A 363 23.86 -2.15 -22.43
C HIS A 363 25.34 -2.42 -22.16
N LYS A 364 26.16 -1.39 -22.36
CA LYS A 364 27.53 -1.38 -21.89
C LYS A 364 27.54 -1.88 -20.46
N VAL A 365 28.27 -2.96 -20.24
CA VAL A 365 28.59 -3.53 -18.92
C VAL A 365 28.96 -2.37 -17.99
N GLU A 366 28.10 -2.07 -17.01
CA GLU A 366 28.48 -1.16 -15.92
C GLU A 366 29.69 -1.80 -15.23
N ARG A 367 30.84 -1.15 -15.35
CA ARG A 367 32.05 -1.60 -14.66
C ARG A 367 31.73 -1.66 -13.16
N ARG A 368 31.78 -2.87 -12.58
CA ARG A 368 31.79 -3.05 -11.12
C ARG A 368 33.05 -2.35 -10.62
N TYR A 369 32.86 -1.21 -10.01
CA TYR A 369 33.95 -0.49 -9.37
C TYR A 369 34.36 -1.22 -8.10
N THR A 370 35.63 -1.62 -8.02
CA THR A 370 36.17 -2.26 -6.81
C THR A 370 36.43 -1.20 -5.73
N GLU A 371 36.21 -1.55 -4.46
CA GLU A 371 36.38 -0.67 -3.28
C GLU A 371 37.79 -0.03 -3.17
N ASN A 372 38.77 -0.55 -3.89
CA ASN A 372 40.15 -0.04 -3.85
C ASN A 372 40.39 1.30 -4.54
N GLU A 373 39.41 1.81 -5.33
CA GLU A 373 39.51 3.14 -5.95
C GLU A 373 38.63 4.12 -5.17
N GLY A 374 39.20 4.80 -4.18
CA GLY A 374 38.50 5.80 -3.37
C GLY A 374 37.96 6.99 -4.18
N LEU A 375 37.22 7.88 -3.54
CA LEU A 375 36.70 9.14 -4.09
C LEU A 375 37.72 10.30 -3.87
N ALA A 376 39.01 9.98 -3.79
CA ALA A 376 40.07 10.96 -3.49
C ALA A 376 40.12 12.10 -4.49
N GLY A 377 40.16 13.33 -4.00
CA GLY A 377 40.24 14.55 -4.81
C GLY A 377 38.88 15.05 -5.35
N LEU A 378 37.76 14.38 -5.04
CA LEU A 378 36.44 14.87 -5.40
C LEU A 378 35.91 15.85 -4.35
N ASN A 379 35.39 16.99 -4.80
CA ASN A 379 34.67 17.95 -3.98
C ASN A 379 33.18 17.70 -4.12
N ILE A 380 32.46 17.46 -3.02
CA ILE A 380 31.05 17.09 -2.99
C ILE A 380 30.32 18.09 -2.13
N LEU A 381 29.31 18.74 -2.70
CA LEU A 381 28.38 19.57 -1.95
C LEU A 381 27.24 18.67 -1.42
N VAL A 382 27.03 18.68 -0.12
CA VAL A 382 25.93 17.97 0.55
C VAL A 382 24.97 19.00 1.11
N VAL A 383 23.70 18.92 0.71
CA VAL A 383 22.64 19.84 1.15
C VAL A 383 21.62 19.02 1.94
N GLU A 384 21.58 19.22 3.26
CA GLU A 384 20.81 18.41 4.19
C GLU A 384 20.54 19.25 5.45
N ASP A 385 19.27 19.40 5.84
CA ASP A 385 18.89 20.23 7.01
C ASP A 385 19.12 19.51 8.34
N ASN A 386 19.07 18.18 8.34
CA ASN A 386 19.27 17.38 9.53
C ASN A 386 20.75 17.18 9.83
N GLN A 387 21.21 17.71 10.96
CA GLN A 387 22.63 17.65 11.38
C GLN A 387 23.16 16.22 11.53
N ILE A 388 22.31 15.25 11.92
CA ILE A 388 22.69 13.84 12.07
C ILE A 388 22.97 13.24 10.68
N ASN A 389 22.02 13.43 9.74
CA ASN A 389 22.17 12.95 8.37
C ASN A 389 23.37 13.59 7.67
N MET A 390 23.57 14.91 7.86
CA MET A 390 24.74 15.64 7.38
C MET A 390 26.05 15.03 7.93
N THR A 391 26.07 14.71 9.22
CA THR A 391 27.24 14.10 9.86
C THR A 391 27.55 12.72 9.28
N ILE A 392 26.50 11.89 9.05
CA ILE A 392 26.61 10.57 8.45
C ILE A 392 27.17 10.68 7.03
N ALA A 393 26.57 11.51 6.19
CA ALA A 393 27.01 11.71 4.79
C ALA A 393 28.46 12.20 4.73
N ARG A 394 28.82 13.20 5.55
CA ARG A 394 30.18 13.73 5.64
C ARG A 394 31.18 12.67 6.05
N LYS A 395 30.89 11.85 7.08
CA LYS A 395 31.78 10.78 7.53
C LYS A 395 31.97 9.71 6.46
N MET A 396 30.90 9.29 5.78
CA MET A 396 30.98 8.35 4.65
C MET A 396 31.90 8.89 3.55
N LEU A 397 31.70 10.13 3.12
CA LEU A 397 32.52 10.76 2.08
C LEU A 397 34.00 10.88 2.48
N THR A 398 34.25 11.31 3.71
CA THR A 398 35.62 11.42 4.27
C THR A 398 36.28 10.04 4.36
N GLY A 399 35.56 8.99 4.76
CA GLY A 399 36.04 7.61 4.76
C GLY A 399 36.50 7.14 3.38
N TYR A 400 35.85 7.61 2.32
CA TYR A 400 36.26 7.38 0.92
C TYR A 400 37.25 8.42 0.38
N LYS A 401 37.82 9.28 1.23
CA LYS A 401 38.80 10.32 0.89
C LYS A 401 38.27 11.46 0.00
N ALA A 402 36.97 11.70 -0.04
CA ALA A 402 36.37 12.87 -0.69
C ALA A 402 36.28 14.06 0.26
N THR A 403 36.28 15.27 -0.30
CA THR A 403 36.00 16.50 0.43
C THR A 403 34.50 16.78 0.42
N CYS A 404 33.93 17.02 1.60
CA CYS A 404 32.50 17.33 1.78
C CYS A 404 32.32 18.79 2.20
N THR A 405 31.59 19.55 1.42
CA THR A 405 31.15 20.91 1.78
C THR A 405 29.69 20.82 2.19
N PRO A 406 29.33 21.19 3.44
CA PRO A 406 27.95 21.14 3.92
C PRO A 406 27.18 22.42 3.55
N ALA A 407 25.86 22.28 3.32
CA ALA A 407 24.86 23.35 3.30
C ALA A 407 23.58 22.82 3.97
N TYR A 408 22.89 23.64 4.76
CA TYR A 408 21.78 23.18 5.59
C TYR A 408 20.39 23.53 5.04
N ASN A 409 20.34 24.16 3.87
CA ASN A 409 19.12 24.42 3.10
C ASN A 409 19.49 24.82 1.67
N GLY A 410 18.48 24.92 0.79
CA GLY A 410 18.72 25.25 -0.62
C GLY A 410 19.33 26.63 -0.84
N LYS A 411 18.95 27.62 -0.02
CA LYS A 411 19.50 28.98 -0.14
C LYS A 411 21.00 29.01 0.18
N GLU A 412 21.40 28.36 1.25
CA GLU A 412 22.82 28.22 1.64
C GLU A 412 23.62 27.47 0.57
N ALA A 413 23.03 26.45 -0.06
CA ALA A 413 23.66 25.75 -1.16
C ALA A 413 23.96 26.67 -2.35
N LEU A 414 23.04 27.56 -2.72
CA LEU A 414 23.25 28.54 -3.78
C LEU A 414 24.35 29.56 -3.38
N GLU A 415 24.38 30.03 -2.14
CA GLU A 415 25.44 30.93 -1.65
C GLU A 415 26.83 30.27 -1.65
N VAL A 416 26.89 28.95 -1.40
CA VAL A 416 28.13 28.17 -1.50
C VAL A 416 28.56 28.05 -2.96
N LEU A 417 27.64 27.79 -3.88
CA LEU A 417 27.90 27.66 -5.32
C LEU A 417 28.34 28.99 -5.96
N GLU A 418 27.84 30.13 -5.48
CA GLU A 418 28.30 31.45 -5.91
C GLU A 418 29.76 31.72 -5.54
N LYS A 419 30.20 31.25 -4.37
CA LYS A 419 31.58 31.43 -3.88
C LYS A 419 32.55 30.43 -4.49
N ASN A 420 32.10 29.20 -4.68
CA ASN A 420 32.86 28.11 -5.26
C ASN A 420 31.92 27.15 -6.01
N ASN A 421 32.13 26.97 -7.31
CA ASN A 421 31.34 26.05 -8.15
C ASN A 421 32.15 24.82 -8.61
N ASP A 422 33.32 24.57 -8.04
CA ASP A 422 34.18 23.43 -8.39
C ASP A 422 33.76 22.19 -7.59
N PHE A 423 32.51 21.73 -7.85
CA PHE A 423 31.97 20.51 -7.25
C PHE A 423 31.81 19.42 -8.31
N SER A 424 32.23 18.19 -7.94
CA SER A 424 32.11 16.99 -8.78
C SER A 424 30.66 16.48 -8.84
N ILE A 425 29.89 16.66 -7.75
CA ILE A 425 28.51 16.25 -7.61
C ILE A 425 27.84 17.01 -6.45
N ILE A 426 26.54 17.23 -6.55
CA ILE A 426 25.70 17.76 -5.48
C ILE A 426 24.77 16.66 -5.00
N LEU A 427 24.74 16.43 -3.70
CA LEU A 427 23.80 15.54 -3.02
C LEU A 427 22.77 16.42 -2.31
N LEU A 428 21.51 16.38 -2.74
CA LEU A 428 20.48 17.36 -2.37
C LEU A 428 19.26 16.69 -1.75
N ASP A 429 18.95 17.03 -0.50
CA ASP A 429 17.71 16.59 0.13
C ASP A 429 16.50 17.26 -0.54
N LEU A 430 15.41 16.50 -0.67
CA LEU A 430 14.16 16.98 -1.27
C LEU A 430 13.33 17.81 -0.28
N GLU A 431 13.32 17.42 0.98
CA GLU A 431 12.48 18.03 2.01
C GLU A 431 13.33 18.83 3.01
N MET A 432 13.43 20.13 2.79
CA MET A 432 14.19 21.03 3.65
C MET A 432 13.40 22.33 3.92
N PRO A 433 13.60 22.98 5.08
CA PRO A 433 13.04 24.29 5.36
C PRO A 433 13.70 25.39 4.50
N VAL A 434 13.08 26.57 4.44
CA VAL A 434 13.53 27.78 3.74
C VAL A 434 13.44 27.67 2.22
N MET A 435 14.09 26.66 1.61
CA MET A 435 14.09 26.36 0.19
C MET A 435 14.25 24.86 0.01
N ASN A 436 13.24 24.22 -0.54
CA ASN A 436 13.20 22.76 -0.72
C ASN A 436 14.08 22.30 -1.90
N GLY A 437 14.29 20.97 -2.03
CA GLY A 437 15.16 20.42 -3.06
C GLY A 437 14.65 20.66 -4.49
N TYR A 438 13.34 20.73 -4.71
CA TYR A 438 12.77 21.00 -6.03
C TYR A 438 12.97 22.44 -6.48
N GLU A 439 12.85 23.39 -5.56
CA GLU A 439 13.18 24.79 -5.83
C GLU A 439 14.66 24.96 -6.07
N THR A 440 15.49 24.31 -5.25
CA THR A 440 16.95 24.37 -5.31
C THR A 440 17.49 23.82 -6.62
N ILE A 441 17.03 22.65 -7.07
CA ILE A 441 17.48 22.06 -8.35
C ILE A 441 17.14 22.96 -9.52
N THR A 442 15.97 23.61 -9.50
CA THR A 442 15.55 24.53 -10.57
C THR A 442 16.53 25.68 -10.74
N GLU A 443 17.00 26.28 -9.64
CA GLU A 443 17.99 27.35 -9.67
C GLU A 443 19.40 26.83 -10.02
N ILE A 444 19.81 25.68 -9.47
CA ILE A 444 21.10 25.05 -9.81
C ILE A 444 21.18 24.77 -11.33
N LYS A 445 20.11 24.25 -11.93
CA LYS A 445 20.13 23.94 -13.37
C LYS A 445 20.20 25.16 -14.27
N LYS A 446 19.68 26.31 -13.84
CA LYS A 446 19.83 27.57 -14.57
C LYS A 446 21.26 28.11 -14.55
N LEU A 447 21.90 28.02 -13.37
CA LEU A 447 23.20 28.66 -13.13
C LEU A 447 24.39 27.71 -13.35
N TYR A 448 24.22 26.42 -12.99
CA TYR A 448 25.27 25.40 -12.98
C TYR A 448 24.81 24.07 -13.63
N PRO A 449 24.37 24.09 -14.92
CA PRO A 449 23.75 22.91 -15.57
C PRO A 449 24.71 21.71 -15.74
N TYR A 450 26.00 21.93 -15.61
CA TYR A 450 27.06 20.94 -15.80
C TYR A 450 27.31 20.09 -14.53
N ILE A 451 26.90 20.56 -13.34
CA ILE A 451 27.12 19.82 -12.10
C ILE A 451 26.01 18.76 -11.96
N PRO A 452 26.35 17.47 -11.83
CA PRO A 452 25.35 16.44 -11.59
C PRO A 452 24.76 16.61 -10.19
N VAL A 453 23.42 16.51 -10.10
CA VAL A 453 22.69 16.59 -8.83
C VAL A 453 21.95 15.29 -8.61
N VAL A 454 22.15 14.68 -7.44
CA VAL A 454 21.49 13.45 -6.99
C VAL A 454 20.60 13.78 -5.81
N ALA A 455 19.37 13.26 -5.82
CA ALA A 455 18.41 13.52 -4.77
C ALA A 455 18.63 12.58 -3.57
N PHE A 456 18.53 13.12 -2.35
CA PHE A 456 18.32 12.36 -1.13
C PHE A 456 16.82 12.33 -0.80
N THR A 457 16.27 11.18 -0.48
CA THR A 457 14.85 11.07 -0.14
C THR A 457 14.62 10.13 1.03
N ALA A 458 13.71 10.51 1.93
CA ALA A 458 13.22 9.63 2.98
C ALA A 458 12.16 8.64 2.48
N SER A 459 11.58 8.88 1.28
CA SER A 459 10.58 8.02 0.66
C SER A 459 11.23 6.84 -0.05
N LEU A 460 10.51 5.73 -0.13
CA LEU A 460 10.90 4.63 -1.01
C LEU A 460 10.90 5.13 -2.46
N ILE A 461 12.01 4.88 -3.13
CA ILE A 461 12.18 5.27 -4.53
C ILE A 461 11.34 4.34 -5.38
N ASP A 462 10.37 4.92 -6.09
CA ASP A 462 9.60 4.22 -7.09
C ASP A 462 9.91 4.78 -8.49
N GLY A 463 9.61 4.02 -9.52
CA GLY A 463 9.91 4.41 -10.91
C GLY A 463 9.24 5.73 -11.31
N GLN A 464 8.05 6.05 -10.78
CA GLN A 464 7.37 7.32 -11.05
C GLN A 464 8.08 8.49 -10.36
N MET A 465 8.54 8.29 -9.13
CA MET A 465 9.31 9.29 -8.39
C MET A 465 10.64 9.54 -9.09
N LEU A 466 11.35 8.49 -9.48
CA LEU A 466 12.61 8.62 -10.22
C LEU A 466 12.39 9.36 -11.56
N ALA A 467 11.36 9.01 -12.33
CA ALA A 467 11.03 9.69 -13.59
C ALA A 467 10.74 11.18 -13.35
N ARG A 468 9.93 11.53 -12.35
CA ARG A 468 9.65 12.92 -11.96
C ARG A 468 10.92 13.69 -11.55
N LEU A 469 11.81 13.04 -10.79
CA LEU A 469 13.07 13.65 -10.38
C LEU A 469 13.99 13.93 -11.59
N ILE A 470 14.05 12.99 -12.54
CA ILE A 470 14.79 13.16 -13.79
C ILE A 470 14.20 14.30 -14.63
N ASP A 471 12.88 14.39 -14.75
CA ASP A 471 12.19 15.46 -15.49
C ASP A 471 12.48 16.85 -14.90
N VAL A 472 12.57 16.96 -13.57
CA VAL A 472 12.91 18.20 -12.87
C VAL A 472 14.41 18.53 -12.98
N GLY A 473 15.27 17.54 -13.32
CA GLY A 473 16.69 17.77 -13.57
C GLY A 473 17.67 17.02 -12.70
N PHE A 474 17.22 16.20 -11.75
CA PHE A 474 18.10 15.28 -11.02
C PHE A 474 18.66 14.20 -11.97
N LYS A 475 19.82 13.68 -11.63
CA LYS A 475 20.45 12.60 -12.41
C LYS A 475 20.08 11.22 -11.86
N ASP A 476 19.83 11.13 -10.54
CA ASP A 476 19.51 9.91 -9.83
C ASP A 476 18.96 10.26 -8.45
N CYS A 477 18.59 9.25 -7.67
CA CYS A 477 18.22 9.44 -6.28
C CYS A 477 18.68 8.28 -5.41
N ILE A 478 18.81 8.54 -4.10
CA ILE A 478 19.13 7.53 -3.08
C ILE A 478 18.19 7.68 -1.90
N SER A 479 17.64 6.55 -1.43
CA SER A 479 16.77 6.54 -0.25
C SER A 479 17.58 6.59 1.04
N LYS A 480 17.09 7.34 2.01
CA LYS A 480 17.59 7.33 3.39
C LYS A 480 16.91 6.20 4.19
N PRO A 481 17.64 5.43 5.03
CA PRO A 481 19.08 5.49 5.26
C PRO A 481 19.85 4.82 4.12
N PHE A 482 20.95 5.45 3.68
CA PHE A 482 21.77 4.88 2.61
C PHE A 482 22.84 3.93 3.15
N HIS A 483 23.00 2.80 2.46
CA HIS A 483 24.09 1.87 2.74
C HIS A 483 25.42 2.42 2.19
N PRO A 484 26.54 2.29 2.93
CA PRO A 484 27.83 2.81 2.48
C PRO A 484 28.22 2.37 1.07
N LYS A 485 28.01 1.10 0.71
CA LYS A 485 28.33 0.56 -0.62
C LYS A 485 27.46 1.19 -1.73
N GLN A 486 26.15 1.34 -1.50
CA GLN A 486 25.24 1.96 -2.47
C GLN A 486 25.57 3.43 -2.66
N PHE A 487 25.83 4.13 -1.56
CA PHE A 487 26.23 5.53 -1.55
C PHE A 487 27.51 5.76 -2.35
N PHE A 488 28.54 4.94 -2.10
CA PHE A 488 29.79 4.97 -2.84
C PHE A 488 29.60 4.71 -4.34
N SER A 489 28.89 3.66 -4.71
CA SER A 489 28.62 3.31 -6.10
C SER A 489 27.92 4.41 -6.87
N LEU A 490 26.93 5.05 -6.23
CA LEU A 490 26.16 6.14 -6.82
C LEU A 490 27.04 7.38 -7.05
N VAL A 491 27.79 7.82 -6.05
CA VAL A 491 28.68 8.96 -6.17
C VAL A 491 29.71 8.71 -7.27
N LYS A 492 30.30 7.52 -7.30
CA LYS A 492 31.31 7.14 -8.30
C LYS A 492 30.73 7.10 -9.72
N LYS A 493 29.50 6.60 -9.90
CA LYS A 493 28.80 6.55 -11.19
C LYS A 493 28.77 7.91 -11.89
N TYR A 494 28.54 8.97 -11.14
CA TYR A 494 28.36 10.32 -11.70
C TYR A 494 29.62 11.18 -11.67
N THR A 495 30.68 10.78 -10.98
CA THR A 495 31.93 11.54 -10.90
C THR A 495 33.00 11.04 -11.88
N VAL A 496 32.99 9.76 -12.25
CA VAL A 496 33.97 9.17 -13.19
C VAL A 496 33.67 9.48 -14.67
N GLN A 497 32.45 9.90 -15.00
CA GLN A 497 32.03 10.20 -16.38
C GLN A 497 32.34 11.63 -16.84
N LEU A 498 32.89 12.49 -15.98
CA LEU A 498 33.26 13.84 -16.40
C LEU A 498 34.62 13.79 -17.11
N PRO A 499 34.71 14.04 -18.44
CA PRO A 499 35.99 14.35 -19.02
C PRO A 499 36.46 15.65 -18.37
N VAL A 500 37.76 15.71 -18.00
CA VAL A 500 38.42 16.93 -17.53
C VAL A 500 38.28 17.98 -18.62
N ALA A 501 37.18 18.70 -18.65
CA ALA A 501 37.01 19.85 -19.52
C ALA A 501 37.82 20.99 -18.92
N LYS A 502 38.88 21.37 -19.64
CA LYS A 502 39.69 22.54 -19.33
C LYS A 502 38.78 23.76 -19.09
N LYS A 503 39.05 24.43 -17.95
CA LYS A 503 38.46 25.71 -17.56
C LYS A 503 38.38 26.68 -18.75
N SER A 504 37.19 26.95 -19.24
CA SER A 504 36.90 28.17 -19.97
C SER A 504 36.29 29.16 -18.98
N SER A 505 36.92 30.30 -18.84
CA SER A 505 36.49 31.44 -18.00
C SER A 505 35.05 31.84 -18.34
N PRO A 506 34.25 32.30 -17.35
CA PRO A 506 32.90 32.76 -17.61
C PRO A 506 32.89 33.95 -18.54
N PRO A 507 31.86 34.12 -19.40
CA PRO A 507 31.72 35.32 -20.23
C PRO A 507 31.51 36.53 -19.32
N ILE A 508 32.38 37.52 -19.46
CA ILE A 508 32.23 38.85 -18.87
C ILE A 508 30.95 39.45 -19.48
N LEU A 509 29.92 39.64 -18.65
CA LEU A 509 28.76 40.45 -18.98
C LEU A 509 29.19 41.92 -18.96
N LEU A 510 29.26 42.51 -20.14
CA LEU A 510 29.28 43.96 -20.34
C LEU A 510 27.88 44.54 -20.17
#